data_f8433cd0daea6bb0c9d95768fb1b9ac0
#
_entry.id   f8433cd0daea6bb0c9d95768fb1b9ac0
#
_cell.length_a   1.000
_cell.length_b   1.000
_cell.length_c   1.000
_cell.angle_alpha   90.00
_cell.angle_beta   90.00
_cell.angle_gamma   90.00
#
_symmetry.space_group_name_H-M   'P 1'
#
loop_
_entity.id
_entity.type
_entity.pdbx_description
1 polymer ?
#
loop_
_entity_poly.entity_id
_entity_poly.type
_entity_poly.pdbx_seq_one_letter_code
_entity_poly.pdbx_strand_id
1 'polypeptide(L)'
;SDEKNGTWMVFDFGGGTFDAALLKVEDGIMQVFDTEGDNYLGGKNLDYAIVDNIIIPYLQENYAIDSYLQDEEKKEVLRDAMKTYAEDAKNQLSFKDHEDIISNLGDLGEDEDGEEIELDLTLTQAQVFDVIRPYFQKAVDICKNLIQRNNLNGSQITRLILVGGPTHSPLIRQMLREQVTPNVDTSIDPMTAVATGAALYASTMDAEVSDKEIKVGTVKLDVSYESTTVEMAEYVPVCLAEGSSLNRVFVEFVRGDKAWASGKVEINSK
;
A
#
# COMPACT_ATOMS: atom_id res chain seq x y z
N SER A 1 -19.55 -19.90 2.28
CA SER A 1 -20.70 -19.49 3.12
C SER A 1 -20.72 -17.98 3.16
N ASP A 2 -21.80 -17.37 2.64
CA ASP A 2 -22.00 -15.93 2.69
C ASP A 2 -22.36 -15.56 4.13
N GLU A 3 -21.35 -15.30 4.97
CA GLU A 3 -21.58 -14.70 6.28
C GLU A 3 -21.99 -13.25 6.07
N LYS A 4 -23.30 -13.06 5.97
CA LYS A 4 -23.91 -11.73 5.73
C LYS A 4 -23.90 -10.83 6.97
N ASN A 5 -23.62 -11.39 8.15
CA ASN A 5 -23.67 -10.68 9.43
C ASN A 5 -22.48 -11.07 10.31
N GLY A 6 -21.94 -10.12 11.06
CA GLY A 6 -20.85 -10.38 12.00
C GLY A 6 -19.99 -9.17 12.29
N THR A 7 -19.01 -9.37 13.15
CA THR A 7 -17.96 -8.38 13.41
C THR A 7 -16.71 -8.75 12.61
N TRP A 8 -16.30 -7.87 11.74
CA TRP A 8 -15.08 -8.04 10.95
C TRP A 8 -13.98 -7.14 11.50
N MET A 9 -12.75 -7.55 11.26
CA MET A 9 -11.56 -6.73 11.49
C MET A 9 -10.79 -6.58 10.18
N VAL A 10 -10.31 -5.38 9.90
CA VAL A 10 -9.31 -5.12 8.86
C VAL A 10 -7.97 -4.92 9.55
N PHE A 11 -6.94 -5.55 9.03
CA PHE A 11 -5.54 -5.43 9.43
C PHE A 11 -4.78 -4.93 8.22
N ASP A 12 -4.50 -3.63 8.19
CA ASP A 12 -3.78 -2.96 7.10
C ASP A 12 -2.36 -2.62 7.55
N PHE A 13 -1.39 -3.43 7.10
CA PHE A 13 0.02 -3.22 7.35
C PHE A 13 0.68 -2.72 6.07
N GLY A 14 0.70 -1.39 5.92
CA GLY A 14 1.24 -0.70 4.76
C GLY A 14 2.76 -0.61 4.73
N GLY A 15 3.30 0.16 3.78
CA GLY A 15 4.74 0.40 3.66
C GLY A 15 5.32 1.25 4.78
N GLY A 16 4.54 2.15 5.39
CA GLY A 16 4.99 3.06 6.45
C GLY A 16 4.03 3.25 7.61
N THR A 17 2.80 2.77 7.48
CA THR A 17 1.73 2.90 8.49
C THR A 17 1.07 1.56 8.73
N PHE A 18 0.50 1.43 9.92
CA PHE A 18 -0.35 0.32 10.32
C PHE A 18 -1.71 0.86 10.76
N ASP A 19 -2.78 0.28 10.25
CA ASP A 19 -4.15 0.61 10.61
C ASP A 19 -4.97 -0.65 10.88
N ALA A 20 -5.76 -0.63 11.94
CA ALA A 20 -6.73 -1.65 12.28
C ALA A 20 -8.12 -1.03 12.41
N ALA A 21 -9.14 -1.70 11.87
CA ALA A 21 -10.52 -1.25 11.94
C ALA A 21 -11.44 -2.40 12.34
N LEU A 22 -12.42 -2.10 13.19
CA LEU A 22 -13.54 -2.99 13.51
C LEU A 22 -14.79 -2.54 12.74
N LEU A 23 -15.41 -3.48 12.05
CA LEU A 23 -16.62 -3.26 11.27
C LEU A 23 -17.74 -4.17 11.76
N LYS A 24 -18.94 -3.62 11.80
CA LYS A 24 -20.16 -4.40 11.92
C LYS A 24 -20.77 -4.60 10.53
N VAL A 25 -21.08 -5.84 10.23
CA VAL A 25 -21.72 -6.21 8.96
C VAL A 25 -23.12 -6.74 9.30
N GLU A 26 -24.15 -6.07 8.79
CA GLU A 26 -25.56 -6.45 8.96
C GLU A 26 -26.28 -6.28 7.62
N ASP A 27 -26.85 -7.36 7.10
CA ASP A 27 -27.63 -7.38 5.84
C ASP A 27 -26.90 -6.75 4.64
N GLY A 28 -25.57 -6.92 4.60
CA GLY A 28 -24.71 -6.37 3.54
C GLY A 28 -24.28 -4.92 3.76
N ILE A 29 -24.75 -4.27 4.83
CA ILE A 29 -24.30 -2.94 5.23
C ILE A 29 -23.08 -3.09 6.12
N MET A 30 -21.98 -2.41 5.75
CA MET A 30 -20.74 -2.38 6.52
C MET A 30 -20.61 -1.03 7.21
N GLN A 31 -20.42 -1.05 8.52
CA GLN A 31 -20.22 0.14 9.32
C GLN A 31 -18.95 0.00 10.16
N VAL A 32 -17.98 0.88 9.94
CA VAL A 32 -16.81 1.01 10.82
C VAL A 32 -17.28 1.65 12.14
N PHE A 33 -16.97 1.02 13.26
CA PHE A 33 -17.37 1.56 14.56
C PHE A 33 -16.19 1.90 15.46
N ASP A 34 -14.98 1.36 15.18
CA ASP A 34 -13.76 1.77 15.89
C ASP A 34 -12.51 1.48 15.06
N THR A 35 -11.47 2.29 15.26
CA THR A 35 -10.18 2.16 14.56
C THR A 35 -9.03 2.48 15.51
N GLU A 36 -7.87 1.89 15.24
CA GLU A 36 -6.59 2.23 15.88
C GLU A 36 -5.44 1.97 14.91
N GLY A 37 -4.34 2.72 15.04
CA GLY A 37 -3.20 2.58 14.16
C GLY A 37 -1.92 3.18 14.71
N ASP A 38 -0.84 3.03 13.94
CA ASP A 38 0.46 3.63 14.19
C ASP A 38 1.02 4.18 12.88
N ASN A 39 1.19 5.50 12.80
CA ASN A 39 1.68 6.20 11.61
C ASN A 39 3.19 6.00 11.34
N TYR A 40 3.88 5.29 12.22
CA TYR A 40 5.31 5.03 12.13
C TYR A 40 5.64 3.53 12.14
N LEU A 41 4.65 2.68 11.93
CA LEU A 41 4.78 1.22 11.90
C LEU A 41 4.38 0.69 10.53
N GLY A 42 5.33 0.14 9.78
CA GLY A 42 5.05 -0.39 8.44
C GLY A 42 6.21 -1.19 7.86
N GLY A 43 6.11 -1.56 6.59
CA GLY A 43 7.10 -2.35 5.88
C GLY A 43 8.52 -1.80 5.95
N LYS A 44 8.68 -0.48 5.93
CA LYS A 44 9.99 0.18 6.09
C LYS A 44 10.69 -0.19 7.39
N ASN A 45 9.94 -0.34 8.48
CA ASN A 45 10.54 -0.72 9.76
C ASN A 45 11.07 -2.16 9.72
N LEU A 46 10.39 -3.04 8.97
CA LEU A 46 10.83 -4.41 8.76
C LEU A 46 12.12 -4.44 7.93
N ASP A 47 12.20 -3.64 6.87
CA ASP A 47 13.36 -3.53 6.00
C ASP A 47 14.57 -3.05 6.79
N TYR A 48 14.44 -1.94 7.53
CA TYR A 48 15.53 -1.44 8.36
C TYR A 48 15.89 -2.37 9.52
N ALA A 49 14.96 -3.15 10.06
CA ALA A 49 15.29 -4.17 11.05
C ALA A 49 16.23 -5.24 10.47
N ILE A 50 16.01 -5.65 9.23
CA ILE A 50 16.90 -6.58 8.51
C ILE A 50 18.25 -5.93 8.25
N VAL A 51 18.27 -4.69 7.77
CA VAL A 51 19.50 -3.93 7.54
C VAL A 51 20.33 -3.84 8.82
N ASP A 52 19.73 -3.33 9.89
CA ASP A 52 20.44 -3.01 11.13
C ASP A 52 20.91 -4.26 11.91
N ASN A 53 20.17 -5.37 11.82
CA ASN A 53 20.45 -6.55 12.64
C ASN A 53 21.06 -7.72 11.85
N ILE A 54 21.09 -7.67 10.52
CA ILE A 54 21.67 -8.74 9.71
C ILE A 54 22.69 -8.21 8.72
N ILE A 55 22.31 -7.25 7.84
CA ILE A 55 23.19 -6.81 6.76
C ILE A 55 24.38 -5.98 7.28
N ILE A 56 24.13 -4.97 8.13
CA ILE A 56 25.21 -4.16 8.71
C ILE A 56 26.19 -5.01 9.52
N PRO A 57 25.76 -5.91 10.41
CA PRO A 57 26.68 -6.83 11.09
C PRO A 57 27.50 -7.70 10.13
N TYR A 58 26.90 -8.22 9.04
CA TYR A 58 27.64 -8.92 8.01
C TYR A 58 28.73 -8.05 7.37
N LEU A 59 28.40 -6.81 7.02
CA LEU A 59 29.37 -5.88 6.44
C LEU A 59 30.49 -5.55 7.43
N GLN A 60 30.20 -5.38 8.72
CA GLN A 60 31.21 -5.12 9.76
C GLN A 60 32.18 -6.32 9.98
N GLU A 61 31.70 -7.54 9.77
CA GLU A 61 32.54 -8.73 9.90
C GLU A 61 33.47 -8.90 8.71
N ASN A 62 33.13 -8.36 7.54
CA ASN A 62 33.84 -8.61 6.30
C ASN A 62 34.62 -7.40 5.75
N TYR A 63 34.25 -6.18 6.16
CA TYR A 63 34.79 -4.93 5.60
C TYR A 63 35.12 -3.91 6.68
N ALA A 64 36.12 -3.05 6.41
CA ALA A 64 36.50 -1.94 7.28
C ALA A 64 35.54 -0.75 7.11
N ILE A 65 34.36 -0.80 7.78
CA ILE A 65 33.30 0.23 7.66
C ILE A 65 33.04 0.99 8.97
N ASP A 66 33.91 0.88 9.96
CA ASP A 66 33.65 1.46 11.29
C ASP A 66 33.51 2.99 11.25
N SER A 67 34.25 3.70 10.41
CA SER A 67 34.12 5.15 10.26
C SER A 67 32.77 5.54 9.62
N TYR A 68 32.24 4.72 8.72
CA TYR A 68 30.91 4.93 8.14
C TYR A 68 29.82 4.86 9.22
N LEU A 69 29.96 3.95 10.18
CA LEU A 69 28.98 3.75 11.25
C LEU A 69 29.08 4.76 12.39
N GLN A 70 30.25 5.44 12.54
CA GLN A 70 30.46 6.52 13.51
C GLN A 70 29.95 7.87 13.00
N ASP A 71 29.81 8.05 11.71
CA ASP A 71 29.26 9.24 11.06
C ASP A 71 27.78 9.00 10.75
N GLU A 72 26.88 9.73 11.42
CA GLU A 72 25.42 9.52 11.27
C GLU A 72 24.94 9.71 9.83
N GLU A 73 25.50 10.65 9.07
CA GLU A 73 25.11 10.89 7.67
C GLU A 73 25.55 9.72 6.78
N LYS A 74 26.77 9.26 6.91
CA LYS A 74 27.27 8.10 6.15
C LYS A 74 26.55 6.82 6.50
N LYS A 75 26.28 6.63 7.79
CA LYS A 75 25.50 5.48 8.29
C LYS A 75 24.10 5.45 7.68
N GLU A 76 23.44 6.60 7.62
CA GLU A 76 22.08 6.67 7.04
C GLU A 76 22.12 6.39 5.53
N VAL A 77 23.11 6.91 4.80
CA VAL A 77 23.31 6.61 3.38
C VAL A 77 23.55 5.11 3.17
N LEU A 78 24.40 4.47 3.98
CA LEU A 78 24.64 3.03 3.91
C LEU A 78 23.35 2.24 4.19
N ARG A 79 22.60 2.59 5.23
CA ARG A 79 21.34 1.95 5.58
C ARG A 79 20.32 2.05 4.44
N ASP A 80 20.20 3.22 3.82
CA ASP A 80 19.28 3.44 2.72
C ASP A 80 19.69 2.65 1.47
N ALA A 81 20.98 2.55 1.18
CA ALA A 81 21.49 1.71 0.10
C ALA A 81 21.17 0.22 0.33
N MET A 82 21.29 -0.26 1.57
CA MET A 82 21.01 -1.65 1.93
C MET A 82 19.51 -1.98 1.98
N LYS A 83 18.65 -0.96 2.13
CA LYS A 83 17.23 -1.14 2.30
C LYS A 83 16.58 -1.91 1.14
N THR A 84 16.97 -1.64 -0.10
CA THR A 84 16.39 -2.31 -1.28
C THR A 84 16.68 -3.81 -1.24
N TYR A 85 17.90 -4.22 -0.89
CA TYR A 85 18.27 -5.62 -0.74
C TYR A 85 17.47 -6.30 0.38
N ALA A 86 17.29 -5.62 1.51
CA ALA A 86 16.48 -6.12 2.62
C ALA A 86 15.01 -6.28 2.25
N GLU A 87 14.43 -5.31 1.54
CA GLU A 87 13.04 -5.35 1.07
C GLU A 87 12.80 -6.51 0.10
N ASP A 88 13.71 -6.69 -0.88
CA ASP A 88 13.61 -7.77 -1.85
C ASP A 88 13.73 -9.14 -1.15
N ALA A 89 14.70 -9.32 -0.26
CA ALA A 89 14.84 -10.55 0.51
C ALA A 89 13.63 -10.82 1.40
N LYS A 90 13.12 -9.83 2.13
CA LYS A 90 11.89 -9.95 2.93
C LYS A 90 10.71 -10.42 2.09
N ASN A 91 10.55 -9.85 0.90
CA ASN A 91 9.45 -10.20 0.00
C ASN A 91 9.58 -11.65 -0.48
N GLN A 92 10.77 -12.07 -0.89
CA GLN A 92 11.04 -13.46 -1.32
C GLN A 92 10.87 -14.46 -0.17
N LEU A 93 11.37 -14.13 1.02
CA LEU A 93 11.26 -14.98 2.22
C LEU A 93 9.83 -15.10 2.78
N SER A 94 8.88 -14.35 2.25
CA SER A 94 7.46 -14.63 2.50
C SER A 94 6.98 -15.93 1.83
N PHE A 95 7.71 -16.43 0.82
CA PHE A 95 7.35 -17.60 0.01
C PHE A 95 8.42 -18.70 -0.06
N LYS A 96 9.63 -18.42 0.46
CA LYS A 96 10.79 -19.32 0.43
C LYS A 96 11.41 -19.42 1.82
N ASP A 97 12.17 -20.47 2.07
CA ASP A 97 12.86 -20.69 3.36
C ASP A 97 14.22 -19.95 3.42
N HIS A 98 14.82 -19.63 2.29
CA HIS A 98 16.07 -18.90 2.17
C HIS A 98 16.10 -18.03 0.91
N GLU A 99 16.93 -17.00 0.94
CA GLU A 99 17.19 -16.09 -0.19
C GLU A 99 18.64 -15.63 -0.17
N ASP A 100 19.27 -15.63 -1.34
CA ASP A 100 20.62 -15.12 -1.52
C ASP A 100 20.57 -13.65 -1.88
N ILE A 101 21.30 -12.83 -1.12
CA ILE A 101 21.51 -11.42 -1.43
C ILE A 101 22.88 -11.27 -2.06
N ILE A 102 22.89 -10.86 -3.32
CA ILE A 102 24.10 -10.63 -4.09
C ILE A 102 24.04 -9.21 -4.65
N SER A 103 25.04 -8.38 -4.34
CA SER A 103 25.21 -7.07 -4.99
C SER A 103 26.05 -7.22 -6.27
N ASN A 104 25.93 -6.25 -7.18
CA ASN A 104 26.87 -6.16 -8.29
C ASN A 104 28.17 -5.52 -7.82
N LEU A 105 29.28 -5.92 -8.46
CA LEU A 105 30.59 -5.37 -8.23
C LEU A 105 30.57 -3.83 -8.42
N GLY A 106 31.12 -3.11 -7.46
CA GLY A 106 31.24 -1.65 -7.51
C GLY A 106 29.96 -0.85 -7.14
N ASP A 107 28.80 -1.50 -6.96
CA ASP A 107 27.54 -0.80 -6.63
C ASP A 107 27.57 -0.16 -5.22
N LEU A 108 28.33 -0.73 -4.29
CA LEU A 108 28.36 -0.31 -2.89
C LEU A 108 29.60 0.53 -2.52
N GLY A 109 30.51 0.71 -3.47
CA GLY A 109 31.78 1.46 -3.27
C GLY A 109 32.84 0.66 -2.55
N GLU A 110 33.85 1.37 -2.02
CA GLU A 110 35.01 0.79 -1.34
C GLU A 110 34.95 1.05 0.16
N ASP A 111 35.51 0.17 0.94
CA ASP A 111 35.69 0.34 2.38
C ASP A 111 36.91 1.25 2.71
N GLU A 112 37.27 1.38 4.00
CA GLU A 112 38.37 2.26 4.46
C GLU A 112 39.75 1.77 3.99
N ASP A 113 39.90 0.50 3.68
CA ASP A 113 41.15 -0.11 3.19
C ASP A 113 41.21 -0.12 1.65
N GLY A 114 40.14 0.36 0.96
CA GLY A 114 40.03 0.40 -0.50
C GLY A 114 39.60 -0.92 -1.10
N GLU A 115 38.97 -1.79 -0.32
CA GLU A 115 38.40 -3.05 -0.77
C GLU A 115 36.94 -2.81 -1.20
N GLU A 116 36.55 -3.32 -2.38
CA GLU A 116 35.18 -3.17 -2.86
C GLU A 116 34.19 -3.91 -1.93
N ILE A 117 33.16 -3.18 -1.50
CA ILE A 117 32.11 -3.73 -0.64
C ILE A 117 31.13 -4.53 -1.51
N GLU A 118 30.93 -5.79 -1.16
CA GLU A 118 29.97 -6.68 -1.81
C GLU A 118 29.04 -7.34 -0.80
N LEU A 119 27.79 -7.54 -1.19
CA LEU A 119 26.90 -8.45 -0.49
C LEU A 119 26.96 -9.81 -1.19
N ASP A 120 27.27 -10.83 -0.41
CA ASP A 120 27.17 -12.24 -0.80
C ASP A 120 26.79 -13.03 0.46
N LEU A 121 25.49 -12.98 0.81
CA LEU A 121 25.00 -13.66 1.99
C LEU A 121 23.67 -14.33 1.73
N THR A 122 23.49 -15.50 2.33
CA THR A 122 22.22 -16.22 2.34
C THR A 122 21.44 -15.88 3.61
N LEU A 123 20.23 -15.33 3.46
CA LEU A 123 19.30 -15.13 4.55
C LEU A 123 18.32 -16.31 4.65
N THR A 124 18.08 -16.75 5.87
CA THR A 124 17.00 -17.70 6.14
C THR A 124 15.75 -16.98 6.63
N GLN A 125 14.59 -17.57 6.32
CA GLN A 125 13.30 -17.09 6.81
C GLN A 125 13.28 -16.93 8.35
N ALA A 126 13.90 -17.87 9.08
CA ALA A 126 13.97 -17.83 10.54
C ALA A 126 14.73 -16.60 11.05
N GLN A 127 15.91 -16.29 10.49
CA GLN A 127 16.70 -15.11 10.86
C GLN A 127 15.89 -13.82 10.65
N VAL A 128 15.26 -13.69 9.49
CA VAL A 128 14.45 -12.51 9.18
C VAL A 128 13.23 -12.42 10.10
N PHE A 129 12.55 -13.53 10.39
CA PHE A 129 11.40 -13.55 11.29
C PHE A 129 11.76 -13.13 12.71
N ASP A 130 12.94 -13.48 13.19
CA ASP A 130 13.37 -13.08 14.53
C ASP A 130 13.53 -11.56 14.66
N VAL A 131 14.10 -10.90 13.64
CA VAL A 131 14.32 -9.45 13.68
C VAL A 131 13.06 -8.63 13.38
N ILE A 132 12.11 -9.13 12.56
CA ILE A 132 10.87 -8.41 12.24
C ILE A 132 9.73 -8.68 13.22
N ARG A 133 9.78 -9.79 13.95
CA ARG A 133 8.74 -10.19 14.94
C ARG A 133 8.32 -9.08 15.90
N PRO A 134 9.22 -8.28 16.51
CA PRO A 134 8.83 -7.21 17.42
C PRO A 134 7.90 -6.16 16.80
N TYR A 135 8.07 -5.87 15.53
CA TYR A 135 7.23 -4.91 14.79
C TYR A 135 5.83 -5.49 14.55
N PHE A 136 5.75 -6.74 14.12
CA PHE A 136 4.47 -7.42 13.99
C PHE A 136 3.76 -7.58 15.34
N GLN A 137 4.51 -7.80 16.43
CA GLN A 137 3.93 -7.89 17.76
C GLN A 137 3.26 -6.59 18.18
N LYS A 138 3.85 -5.42 17.86
CA LYS A 138 3.20 -4.13 18.11
C LYS A 138 1.85 -4.01 17.39
N ALA A 139 1.78 -4.41 16.13
CA ALA A 139 0.52 -4.40 15.37
C ALA A 139 -0.52 -5.35 15.96
N VAL A 140 -0.10 -6.55 16.37
CA VAL A 140 -0.96 -7.53 17.06
C VAL A 140 -1.48 -6.97 18.36
N ASP A 141 -0.65 -6.29 19.16
CA ASP A 141 -1.06 -5.71 20.43
C ASP A 141 -2.04 -4.55 20.25
N ILE A 142 -1.88 -3.73 19.17
CA ILE A 142 -2.87 -2.72 18.78
C ILE A 142 -4.22 -3.40 18.49
N CYS A 143 -4.25 -4.48 17.71
CA CYS A 143 -5.48 -5.22 17.42
C CYS A 143 -6.13 -5.77 18.69
N LYS A 144 -5.34 -6.33 19.62
CA LYS A 144 -5.84 -6.85 20.92
C LYS A 144 -6.46 -5.74 21.75
N ASN A 145 -5.81 -4.58 21.84
CA ASN A 145 -6.32 -3.43 22.55
C ASN A 145 -7.64 -2.93 21.94
N LEU A 146 -7.71 -2.85 20.60
CA LEU A 146 -8.90 -2.46 19.88
C LEU A 146 -10.08 -3.40 20.17
N ILE A 147 -9.85 -4.72 20.16
CA ILE A 147 -10.87 -5.72 20.52
C ILE A 147 -11.31 -5.55 22.00
N GLN A 148 -10.36 -5.43 22.92
CA GLN A 148 -10.65 -5.38 24.36
C GLN A 148 -11.43 -4.12 24.75
N ARG A 149 -11.09 -2.96 24.22
CA ARG A 149 -11.79 -1.70 24.54
C ARG A 149 -13.22 -1.66 24.02
N ASN A 150 -13.53 -2.50 23.03
CA ASN A 150 -14.90 -2.69 22.53
C ASN A 150 -15.65 -3.85 23.22
N ASN A 151 -15.11 -4.38 24.33
CA ASN A 151 -15.68 -5.52 25.06
C ASN A 151 -15.89 -6.75 24.18
N LEU A 152 -15.03 -6.94 23.19
CA LEU A 152 -15.02 -8.10 22.30
C LEU A 152 -13.88 -9.06 22.69
N ASN A 153 -13.95 -10.27 22.14
CA ASN A 153 -12.86 -11.23 22.16
C ASN A 153 -12.63 -11.80 20.75
N GLY A 154 -11.51 -12.48 20.54
CA GLY A 154 -11.13 -12.99 19.22
C GLY A 154 -12.14 -13.95 18.57
N SER A 155 -12.93 -14.69 19.37
CA SER A 155 -13.94 -15.61 18.83
C SER A 155 -15.18 -14.89 18.26
N GLN A 156 -15.37 -13.63 18.63
CA GLN A 156 -16.45 -12.78 18.11
C GLN A 156 -16.06 -12.08 16.80
N ILE A 157 -14.78 -12.08 16.44
CA ILE A 157 -14.33 -11.62 15.13
C ILE A 157 -14.60 -12.73 14.12
N THR A 158 -15.62 -12.55 13.31
CA THR A 158 -16.05 -13.57 12.35
C THR A 158 -15.14 -13.62 11.12
N ARG A 159 -14.44 -12.53 10.82
CA ARG A 159 -13.51 -12.43 9.69
C ARG A 159 -12.44 -11.37 9.95
N LEU A 160 -11.18 -11.71 9.74
CA LEU A 160 -10.06 -10.77 9.72
C LEU A 160 -9.49 -10.68 8.31
N ILE A 161 -9.59 -9.50 7.71
CA ILE A 161 -9.13 -9.22 6.34
C ILE A 161 -7.74 -8.62 6.40
N LEU A 162 -6.83 -9.16 5.59
CA LEU A 162 -5.46 -8.71 5.48
C LEU A 162 -5.30 -7.72 4.33
N VAL A 163 -4.59 -6.62 4.57
CA VAL A 163 -4.25 -5.59 3.59
C VAL A 163 -2.77 -5.25 3.72
N GLY A 164 -2.12 -4.97 2.59
CA GLY A 164 -0.71 -4.58 2.49
C GLY A 164 0.26 -5.75 2.30
N GLY A 165 1.34 -5.49 1.57
CA GLY A 165 2.35 -6.49 1.17
C GLY A 165 2.95 -7.30 2.32
N PRO A 166 3.36 -6.69 3.46
CA PRO A 166 3.92 -7.42 4.59
C PRO A 166 3.01 -8.52 5.16
N THR A 167 1.70 -8.45 4.92
CA THR A 167 0.75 -9.47 5.39
C THR A 167 0.81 -10.80 4.60
N HIS A 168 1.62 -10.86 3.53
CA HIS A 168 1.98 -12.13 2.89
C HIS A 168 2.86 -13.00 3.79
N SER A 169 3.61 -12.40 4.71
CA SER A 169 4.49 -13.14 5.61
C SER A 169 3.72 -14.19 6.42
N PRO A 170 4.15 -15.46 6.39
CA PRO A 170 3.54 -16.50 7.21
C PRO A 170 3.67 -16.22 8.71
N LEU A 171 4.69 -15.46 9.14
CA LEU A 171 4.87 -15.07 10.53
C LEU A 171 3.67 -14.29 11.07
N ILE A 172 3.30 -13.17 10.39
CA ILE A 172 2.17 -12.35 10.89
C ILE A 172 0.85 -13.11 10.82
N ARG A 173 0.64 -13.92 9.77
CA ARG A 173 -0.56 -14.75 9.65
C ARG A 173 -0.70 -15.76 10.78
N GLN A 174 0.41 -16.36 11.22
CA GLN A 174 0.44 -17.24 12.37
C GLN A 174 0.15 -16.45 13.67
N MET A 175 0.83 -15.33 13.90
CA MET A 175 0.64 -14.51 15.09
C MET A 175 -0.80 -14.02 15.23
N LEU A 176 -1.44 -13.61 14.14
CA LEU A 176 -2.85 -13.20 14.14
C LEU A 176 -3.80 -14.36 14.48
N ARG A 177 -3.57 -15.56 13.92
CA ARG A 177 -4.39 -16.74 14.26
C ARG A 177 -4.26 -17.16 15.72
N GLU A 178 -3.07 -17.06 16.27
CA GLU A 178 -2.79 -17.48 17.65
C GLU A 178 -3.21 -16.44 18.69
N GLN A 179 -3.07 -15.15 18.39
CA GLN A 179 -3.18 -14.08 19.39
C GLN A 179 -4.40 -13.17 19.22
N VAL A 180 -5.00 -13.10 18.02
CA VAL A 180 -6.11 -12.19 17.73
C VAL A 180 -7.38 -12.98 17.45
N THR A 181 -7.44 -13.73 16.35
CA THR A 181 -8.58 -14.55 15.97
C THR A 181 -8.15 -15.69 15.03
N PRO A 182 -8.73 -16.89 15.15
CA PRO A 182 -8.48 -17.97 14.18
C PRO A 182 -9.02 -17.66 12.77
N ASN A 183 -9.95 -16.71 12.65
CA ASN A 183 -10.71 -16.42 11.43
C ASN A 183 -9.97 -15.46 10.48
N VAL A 184 -8.68 -15.69 10.27
CA VAL A 184 -7.85 -14.92 9.33
C VAL A 184 -8.18 -15.32 7.90
N ASP A 185 -8.73 -14.39 7.13
CA ASP A 185 -9.05 -14.61 5.72
C ASP A 185 -7.80 -14.43 4.84
N THR A 186 -7.47 -15.47 4.11
CA THR A 186 -6.36 -15.49 3.14
C THR A 186 -6.83 -15.69 1.71
N SER A 187 -8.13 -15.61 1.46
CA SER A 187 -8.72 -15.78 0.13
C SER A 187 -8.62 -14.53 -0.75
N ILE A 188 -8.39 -13.38 -0.13
CA ILE A 188 -8.23 -12.09 -0.81
C ILE A 188 -6.72 -11.77 -0.88
N ASP A 189 -6.26 -11.34 -2.04
CA ASP A 189 -4.89 -10.85 -2.17
C ASP A 189 -4.74 -9.50 -1.46
N PRO A 190 -3.89 -9.39 -0.42
CA PRO A 190 -3.70 -8.17 0.35
C PRO A 190 -3.22 -6.96 -0.47
N MET A 191 -2.52 -7.19 -1.58
CA MET A 191 -2.01 -6.13 -2.45
C MET A 191 -3.10 -5.46 -3.28
N THR A 192 -4.16 -6.20 -3.61
CA THR A 192 -5.25 -5.73 -4.47
C THR A 192 -6.57 -5.51 -3.72
N ALA A 193 -6.62 -5.86 -2.43
CA ALA A 193 -7.84 -5.82 -1.62
C ALA A 193 -8.53 -4.45 -1.65
N VAL A 194 -7.78 -3.36 -1.49
CA VAL A 194 -8.32 -1.98 -1.50
C VAL A 194 -8.85 -1.61 -2.87
N ALA A 195 -8.08 -1.85 -3.94
CA ALA A 195 -8.48 -1.52 -5.30
C ALA A 195 -9.73 -2.33 -5.72
N THR A 196 -9.74 -3.62 -5.41
CA THR A 196 -10.90 -4.49 -5.68
C THR A 196 -12.13 -4.04 -4.89
N GLY A 197 -11.95 -3.69 -3.61
CA GLY A 197 -13.04 -3.18 -2.76
C GLY A 197 -13.59 -1.85 -3.29
N ALA A 198 -12.74 -0.94 -3.70
CA ALA A 198 -13.15 0.33 -4.31
C ALA A 198 -13.91 0.13 -5.62
N ALA A 199 -13.45 -0.77 -6.49
CA ALA A 199 -14.14 -1.10 -7.74
C ALA A 199 -15.51 -1.73 -7.49
N LEU A 200 -15.61 -2.65 -6.52
CA LEU A 200 -16.89 -3.24 -6.12
C LEU A 200 -17.84 -2.18 -5.55
N TYR A 201 -17.35 -1.31 -4.69
CA TYR A 201 -18.15 -0.21 -4.15
C TYR A 201 -18.64 0.71 -5.27
N ALA A 202 -17.76 1.13 -6.18
CA ALA A 202 -18.13 1.96 -7.32
C ALA A 202 -19.21 1.29 -8.21
N SER A 203 -19.19 -0.04 -8.35
CA SER A 203 -20.20 -0.78 -9.13
C SER A 203 -21.59 -0.80 -8.47
N THR A 204 -21.66 -0.55 -7.16
CA THR A 204 -22.95 -0.45 -6.43
C THR A 204 -23.53 0.97 -6.45
N MET A 205 -22.70 1.96 -6.80
CA MET A 205 -23.18 3.31 -7.02
C MET A 205 -23.89 3.31 -8.37
N ASP A 206 -25.17 3.63 -8.37
CA ASP A 206 -25.84 3.93 -9.62
C ASP A 206 -24.99 5.00 -10.32
N ALA A 207 -24.30 4.62 -11.39
CA ALA A 207 -23.87 5.62 -12.33
C ALA A 207 -25.21 6.30 -12.71
N GLU A 208 -25.45 7.48 -12.18
CA GLU A 208 -26.36 8.40 -12.81
C GLU A 208 -25.79 8.71 -14.19
N VAL A 209 -25.85 7.74 -15.08
CA VAL A 209 -26.04 8.01 -16.50
C VAL A 209 -27.41 8.65 -16.52
N SER A 210 -27.44 9.91 -16.15
CA SER A 210 -28.59 10.72 -16.41
C SER A 210 -28.73 10.74 -17.94
N ASP A 211 -29.58 9.87 -18.46
CA ASP A 211 -30.42 10.23 -19.60
C ASP A 211 -31.26 11.44 -19.12
N LYS A 212 -30.56 12.53 -18.79
CA LYS A 212 -31.20 13.83 -18.66
C LYS A 212 -31.71 14.09 -20.05
N GLU A 213 -33.02 13.96 -20.20
CA GLU A 213 -33.72 14.49 -21.35
C GLU A 213 -33.05 15.81 -21.73
N ILE A 214 -32.50 15.87 -22.94
CA ILE A 214 -31.77 17.03 -23.42
C ILE A 214 -32.77 18.19 -23.35
N LYS A 215 -32.65 18.99 -22.29
CA LYS A 215 -33.51 20.17 -22.14
C LYS A 215 -33.24 21.06 -23.35
N VAL A 216 -34.33 21.57 -23.95
CA VAL A 216 -34.23 22.54 -25.02
C VAL A 216 -33.27 23.65 -24.59
N GLY A 217 -32.17 23.81 -25.35
CA GLY A 217 -31.08 24.77 -25.04
C GLY A 217 -29.81 24.16 -24.42
N THR A 218 -29.72 22.83 -24.25
CA THR A 218 -28.47 22.16 -23.87
C THR A 218 -27.71 21.71 -25.11
N VAL A 219 -26.38 21.73 -25.01
CA VAL A 219 -25.44 21.26 -26.03
C VAL A 219 -24.81 19.97 -25.55
N LYS A 220 -24.82 18.94 -26.37
CA LYS A 220 -24.10 17.71 -26.11
C LYS A 220 -22.68 17.84 -26.67
N LEU A 221 -21.72 17.57 -25.83
CA LEU A 221 -20.29 17.51 -26.18
C LEU A 221 -19.84 16.06 -26.15
N ASP A 222 -19.07 15.67 -27.16
CA ASP A 222 -18.30 14.42 -27.10
C ASP A 222 -16.91 14.78 -26.59
N VAL A 223 -16.57 14.21 -25.42
CA VAL A 223 -15.29 14.43 -24.73
C VAL A 223 -14.62 13.08 -24.57
N SER A 224 -13.39 12.95 -25.04
CA SER A 224 -12.59 11.75 -24.87
C SER A 224 -11.37 12.07 -24.02
N TYR A 225 -11.18 11.31 -22.94
CA TYR A 225 -10.03 11.43 -22.05
C TYR A 225 -9.82 10.13 -21.30
N GLU A 226 -8.60 9.89 -20.85
CA GLU A 226 -8.32 8.84 -19.90
C GLU A 226 -8.67 9.33 -18.49
N SER A 227 -9.38 8.50 -17.72
CA SER A 227 -9.82 8.86 -16.37
C SER A 227 -8.66 9.07 -15.40
N THR A 228 -7.50 8.50 -15.70
CA THR A 228 -6.26 8.64 -14.94
C THR A 228 -5.08 8.70 -15.90
N THR A 229 -4.11 9.57 -15.63
CA THR A 229 -2.85 9.67 -16.40
C THR A 229 -1.68 9.89 -15.44
N VAL A 230 -0.50 9.40 -15.82
CA VAL A 230 0.78 9.69 -15.18
C VAL A 230 1.59 10.74 -15.97
N GLU A 231 1.07 11.16 -17.12
CA GLU A 231 1.72 12.14 -17.98
C GLU A 231 1.57 13.55 -17.38
N MET A 232 2.57 14.40 -17.65
CA MET A 232 2.56 15.81 -17.21
C MET A 232 1.58 16.68 -18.01
N ALA A 233 1.15 16.21 -19.18
CA ALA A 233 0.20 16.88 -20.05
C ALA A 233 -0.70 15.84 -20.73
N GLU A 234 -2.01 16.12 -20.75
CA GLU A 234 -3.01 15.27 -21.37
C GLU A 234 -3.74 16.02 -22.47
N TYR A 235 -3.97 15.33 -23.60
CA TYR A 235 -4.77 15.86 -24.69
C TYR A 235 -6.22 15.41 -24.51
N VAL A 236 -7.12 16.37 -24.31
CA VAL A 236 -8.56 16.10 -24.14
C VAL A 236 -9.30 16.62 -25.37
N PRO A 237 -9.55 15.77 -26.39
CA PRO A 237 -10.36 16.16 -27.53
C PRO A 237 -11.81 16.41 -27.11
N VAL A 238 -12.35 17.54 -27.54
CA VAL A 238 -13.74 17.96 -27.34
C VAL A 238 -14.38 18.31 -28.67
N CYS A 239 -15.48 17.66 -28.99
CA CYS A 239 -16.24 17.91 -30.21
C CYS A 239 -17.70 18.19 -29.85
N LEU A 240 -18.38 18.95 -30.71
CA LEU A 240 -19.84 19.03 -30.67
C LEU A 240 -20.43 17.71 -31.17
N ALA A 241 -21.36 17.13 -30.42
CA ALA A 241 -22.08 15.94 -30.89
C ALA A 241 -22.91 16.27 -32.14
N GLU A 242 -23.09 15.26 -33.02
CA GLU A 242 -23.86 15.40 -34.24
C GLU A 242 -25.29 15.89 -33.95
N GLY A 243 -25.78 16.81 -34.78
CA GLY A 243 -27.11 17.41 -34.65
C GLY A 243 -27.17 18.71 -33.84
N SER A 244 -26.05 19.25 -33.39
CA SER A 244 -26.00 20.57 -32.79
C SER A 244 -26.29 21.69 -33.83
N SER A 245 -27.19 22.59 -33.49
CA SER A 245 -27.54 23.76 -34.32
C SER A 245 -26.67 25.00 -34.04
N LEU A 246 -25.66 24.87 -33.14
CA LEU A 246 -24.83 25.98 -32.74
C LEU A 246 -23.58 26.11 -33.62
N ASN A 247 -23.28 27.32 -34.07
CA ASN A 247 -22.15 27.62 -34.96
C ASN A 247 -20.85 27.91 -34.17
N ARG A 248 -20.97 28.27 -32.87
CA ARG A 248 -19.82 28.60 -32.00
C ARG A 248 -20.09 28.18 -30.58
N VAL A 249 -19.18 27.42 -29.99
CA VAL A 249 -19.24 27.00 -28.60
C VAL A 249 -17.86 27.21 -27.99
N PHE A 250 -17.81 27.69 -26.76
CA PHE A 250 -16.57 27.82 -25.99
C PHE A 250 -16.58 26.80 -24.87
N VAL A 251 -15.46 26.10 -24.69
CA VAL A 251 -15.23 25.12 -23.64
C VAL A 251 -14.10 25.61 -22.75
N GLU A 252 -14.25 25.43 -21.46
CA GLU A 252 -13.21 25.70 -20.47
C GLU A 252 -13.15 24.56 -19.48
N PHE A 253 -11.96 24.01 -19.23
CA PHE A 253 -11.72 23.03 -18.18
C PHE A 253 -11.33 23.78 -16.90
N VAL A 254 -12.01 23.46 -15.81
CA VAL A 254 -11.75 24.05 -14.50
C VAL A 254 -11.46 22.93 -13.52
N ARG A 255 -10.34 23.01 -12.80
CA ARG A 255 -10.02 22.06 -11.74
C ARG A 255 -11.07 22.14 -10.62
N GLY A 256 -11.43 21.02 -10.02
CA GLY A 256 -12.52 20.96 -9.05
C GLY A 256 -12.36 21.92 -7.84
N ASP A 257 -11.12 22.23 -7.44
CA ASP A 257 -10.79 23.20 -6.39
C ASP A 257 -10.75 24.67 -6.88
N LYS A 258 -10.99 24.89 -8.20
CA LYS A 258 -10.97 26.19 -8.88
C LYS A 258 -9.60 26.90 -8.89
N ALA A 259 -8.54 26.20 -8.51
CA ALA A 259 -7.20 26.79 -8.50
C ALA A 259 -6.55 26.85 -9.89
N TRP A 260 -7.16 26.21 -10.90
CA TRP A 260 -6.67 26.25 -12.27
C TRP A 260 -7.85 26.19 -13.27
N ALA A 261 -7.70 26.90 -14.39
CA ALA A 261 -8.59 26.85 -15.53
C ALA A 261 -7.78 26.91 -16.84
N SER A 262 -8.24 26.20 -17.88
CA SER A 262 -7.58 26.16 -19.18
C SER A 262 -7.71 27.47 -19.98
N GLY A 263 -8.59 28.38 -19.54
CA GLY A 263 -9.12 29.42 -20.40
C GLY A 263 -10.15 28.87 -21.40
N LYS A 264 -10.84 29.79 -22.07
CA LYS A 264 -11.91 29.44 -23.03
C LYS A 264 -11.32 29.12 -24.41
N VAL A 265 -11.61 27.93 -24.91
CA VAL A 265 -11.23 27.46 -26.23
C VAL A 265 -12.49 27.35 -27.08
N GLU A 266 -12.45 27.94 -28.28
CA GLU A 266 -13.55 27.85 -29.26
C GLU A 266 -13.50 26.49 -29.96
N ILE A 267 -14.63 25.79 -29.96
CA ILE A 267 -14.83 24.56 -30.73
C ILE A 267 -15.89 24.80 -31.81
N ASN A 268 -15.57 24.36 -33.02
CA ASN A 268 -16.49 24.49 -34.15
C ASN A 268 -17.19 23.15 -34.40
N SER A 269 -18.41 23.23 -34.97
CA SER A 269 -19.01 22.02 -35.55
C SER A 269 -18.13 21.52 -36.71
N LYS A 270 -17.94 20.21 -36.78
CA LYS A 270 -17.32 19.57 -37.96
C LYS A 270 -18.07 19.89 -39.24
#